data_3df8651c69dcf4bdf918199d4f7370ff
#
_entry.id   3df8651c69dcf4bdf918199d4f7370ff
#
_cell.length_a   1.000
_cell.length_b   1.000
_cell.length_c   1.000
_cell.angle_alpha   90.00
_cell.angle_beta   90.00
_cell.angle_gamma   90.00
#
_symmetry.space_group_name_H-M   'P 1'
#
loop_
_entity.id
_entity.type
_entity.pdbx_description
1 polymer ?
#
loop_
_entity_poly.entity_id
_entity_poly.type
_entity_poly.pdbx_seq_one_letter_code
_entity_poly.pdbx_strand_id
1 'polypeptide(L)'
;MFLPYVSEFVVFLSLKEHTLEEVLAHIVLRVLSPIDASIAFICELNKSNLVSNIGMYGTSEEMQDRYPNLYSLDEKFPLCDAIKTRRVVWINTLPVWPTEYPALVGRPVIPHAKTFICFPIEKSGTPVAAFGLFCNEIIELNTDIETFLKSIGNLLAMYFFSSTHQESTPNTIHSKVPKNYLANIREEKLSDRQLVILRMMSEGDTNLSIADRLGYSESTIRQETIKIFAKLQCNGRVKATSIFLNGLENIG
;
A
#
# COMPACT_ATOMS: atom_id res chain seq x y z
N MET A 1 23.31 -1.25 -6.76
CA MET A 1 22.79 -2.30 -5.87
C MET A 1 21.29 -2.55 -6.06
N PHE A 2 20.46 -1.53 -6.28
CA PHE A 2 18.99 -1.62 -6.35
C PHE A 2 18.37 -1.86 -7.74
N LEU A 3 19.17 -1.86 -8.82
CA LEU A 3 18.68 -2.02 -10.20
C LEU A 3 17.85 -3.29 -10.44
N PRO A 4 18.19 -4.47 -9.89
CA PRO A 4 17.37 -5.67 -10.09
C PRO A 4 15.94 -5.51 -9.57
N TYR A 5 15.75 -4.85 -8.44
CA TYR A 5 14.45 -4.61 -7.82
C TYR A 5 13.60 -3.61 -8.63
N VAL A 6 14.23 -2.57 -9.18
CA VAL A 6 13.56 -1.64 -10.10
C VAL A 6 13.14 -2.36 -11.38
N SER A 7 14.03 -3.20 -11.94
CA SER A 7 13.72 -3.99 -13.14
C SER A 7 12.58 -4.98 -12.90
N GLU A 8 12.58 -5.68 -11.76
CA GLU A 8 11.49 -6.58 -11.36
C GLU A 8 10.17 -5.82 -11.25
N PHE A 9 10.18 -4.63 -10.66
CA PHE A 9 8.99 -3.80 -10.54
C PHE A 9 8.45 -3.34 -11.90
N VAL A 10 9.32 -2.94 -12.84
CA VAL A 10 8.93 -2.61 -14.22
C VAL A 10 8.26 -3.81 -14.89
N VAL A 11 8.85 -5.01 -14.78
CA VAL A 11 8.28 -6.24 -15.35
C VAL A 11 6.91 -6.49 -14.72
N PHE A 12 6.79 -6.44 -13.39
CA PHE A 12 5.51 -6.64 -12.70
C PHE A 12 4.44 -5.69 -13.23
N LEU A 13 4.72 -4.38 -13.29
CA LEU A 13 3.76 -3.38 -13.78
C LEU A 13 3.37 -3.57 -15.25
N SER A 14 4.23 -4.21 -16.07
CA SER A 14 4.00 -4.42 -17.50
C SER A 14 3.18 -5.66 -17.84
N LEU A 15 3.02 -6.62 -16.90
CA LEU A 15 2.37 -7.89 -17.17
C LEU A 15 0.85 -7.78 -17.36
N LYS A 16 0.21 -6.92 -16.59
CA LYS A 16 -1.24 -6.65 -16.62
C LYS A 16 -1.55 -5.37 -15.84
N GLU A 17 -2.80 -4.93 -15.90
CA GLU A 17 -3.30 -3.93 -14.96
C GLU A 17 -3.37 -4.52 -13.55
N HIS A 18 -2.81 -3.81 -12.57
CA HIS A 18 -2.83 -4.18 -11.17
C HIS A 18 -3.63 -3.17 -10.36
N THR A 19 -4.27 -3.62 -9.31
CA THR A 19 -4.88 -2.73 -8.33
C THR A 19 -3.80 -2.06 -7.48
N LEU A 20 -4.15 -0.94 -6.85
CA LEU A 20 -3.24 -0.27 -5.94
C LEU A 20 -2.76 -1.18 -4.81
N GLU A 21 -3.64 -2.03 -4.27
CA GLU A 21 -3.32 -2.99 -3.21
C GLU A 21 -2.30 -4.04 -3.69
N GLU A 22 -2.48 -4.60 -4.89
CA GLU A 22 -1.51 -5.54 -5.49
C GLU A 22 -0.15 -4.88 -5.69
N VAL A 23 -0.14 -3.62 -6.14
CA VAL A 23 1.10 -2.86 -6.34
C VAL A 23 1.80 -2.59 -5.02
N LEU A 24 1.07 -2.14 -3.99
CA LEU A 24 1.64 -1.89 -2.66
C LEU A 24 2.17 -3.18 -2.02
N ALA A 25 1.42 -4.29 -2.15
CA ALA A 25 1.86 -5.59 -1.67
C ALA A 25 3.17 -6.02 -2.35
N HIS A 26 3.25 -5.91 -3.68
CA HIS A 26 4.46 -6.25 -4.44
C HIS A 26 5.64 -5.36 -4.05
N ILE A 27 5.41 -4.06 -3.90
CA ILE A 27 6.45 -3.11 -3.47
C ILE A 27 7.02 -3.53 -2.12
N VAL A 28 6.19 -3.76 -1.11
CA VAL A 28 6.67 -4.11 0.24
C VAL A 28 7.38 -5.47 0.25
N LEU A 29 6.78 -6.47 -0.41
CA LEU A 29 7.25 -7.84 -0.31
C LEU A 29 8.47 -8.15 -1.18
N ARG A 30 8.64 -7.40 -2.27
CA ARG A 30 9.68 -7.68 -3.28
C ARG A 30 10.61 -6.50 -3.49
N VAL A 31 10.05 -5.36 -3.87
CA VAL A 31 10.83 -4.22 -4.33
C VAL A 31 11.61 -3.58 -3.18
N LEU A 32 10.97 -3.39 -2.03
CA LEU A 32 11.57 -2.77 -0.83
C LEU A 32 12.19 -3.78 0.14
N SER A 33 12.29 -5.07 -0.24
CA SER A 33 12.95 -6.09 0.59
C SER A 33 14.38 -5.74 1.01
N PRO A 34 15.21 -5.03 0.21
CA PRO A 34 16.56 -4.66 0.62
C PRO A 34 16.63 -3.66 1.78
N ILE A 35 15.54 -2.96 2.07
CA ILE A 35 15.45 -1.99 3.18
C ILE A 35 14.45 -2.45 4.25
N ASP A 36 14.04 -3.71 4.22
CA ASP A 36 13.13 -4.33 5.20
C ASP A 36 11.90 -3.49 5.51
N ALA A 37 11.26 -2.95 4.46
CA ALA A 37 10.00 -2.24 4.59
C ALA A 37 8.88 -3.23 4.93
N SER A 38 8.10 -2.93 5.94
CA SER A 38 6.97 -3.76 6.38
C SER A 38 5.61 -3.15 6.06
N ILE A 39 5.55 -1.84 5.90
CA ILE A 39 4.33 -1.08 5.60
C ILE A 39 4.63 -0.06 4.52
N ALA A 40 3.71 0.07 3.58
CA ALA A 40 3.72 1.15 2.59
C ALA A 40 2.32 1.72 2.40
N PHE A 41 2.25 3.02 2.08
CA PHE A 41 1.00 3.71 1.79
C PHE A 41 1.21 4.87 0.83
N ILE A 42 0.14 5.22 0.12
CA ILE A 42 0.11 6.36 -0.81
C ILE A 42 -0.96 7.33 -0.36
N CYS A 43 -0.59 8.60 -0.32
CA CYS A 43 -1.53 9.70 -0.09
C CYS A 43 -1.54 10.63 -1.30
N GLU A 44 -2.70 10.80 -1.93
CA GLU A 44 -2.91 11.65 -3.10
C GLU A 44 -3.15 13.11 -2.69
N LEU A 45 -2.52 14.03 -3.41
CA LEU A 45 -2.80 15.47 -3.30
C LEU A 45 -3.89 15.87 -4.29
N ASN A 46 -5.00 16.37 -3.78
CA ASN A 46 -6.09 16.87 -4.62
C ASN A 46 -5.95 18.36 -4.93
N LYS A 47 -6.82 18.85 -5.84
CA LYS A 47 -6.84 20.26 -6.28
C LYS A 47 -7.17 21.27 -5.17
N SER A 48 -7.73 20.81 -4.05
CA SER A 48 -8.08 21.64 -2.89
C SER A 48 -6.97 21.67 -1.83
N ASN A 49 -5.75 21.24 -2.16
CA ASN A 49 -4.62 21.13 -1.23
C ASN A 49 -4.91 20.21 -0.03
N LEU A 50 -5.71 19.18 -0.25
CA LEU A 50 -5.94 18.12 0.72
C LEU A 50 -5.17 16.87 0.29
N VAL A 51 -4.53 16.24 1.25
CA VAL A 51 -3.76 14.99 1.09
C VAL A 51 -4.56 13.87 1.71
N SER A 52 -5.01 12.91 0.91
CA SER A 52 -5.85 11.80 1.36
C SER A 52 -5.19 10.45 1.13
N ASN A 53 -5.30 9.55 2.10
CA ASN A 53 -4.84 8.18 1.93
C ASN A 53 -5.69 7.46 0.88
N ILE A 54 -5.06 6.94 -0.17
CA ILE A 54 -5.71 6.20 -1.24
C ILE A 54 -5.40 4.70 -1.22
N GLY A 55 -4.41 4.27 -0.43
CA GLY A 55 -4.08 2.87 -0.25
C GLY A 55 -2.94 2.65 0.73
N MET A 56 -3.02 1.53 1.45
CA MET A 56 -2.03 1.11 2.45
C MET A 56 -1.90 -0.42 2.45
N TYR A 57 -0.69 -0.90 2.71
CA TYR A 57 -0.37 -2.32 2.87
C TYR A 57 0.50 -2.56 4.10
N GLY A 58 0.30 -3.70 4.77
CA GLY A 58 1.16 -4.17 5.86
C GLY A 58 0.70 -3.79 7.27
N THR A 59 -0.46 -3.15 7.42
CA THR A 59 -1.03 -2.74 8.72
C THR A 59 -2.45 -3.23 8.90
N SER A 60 -2.92 -3.30 10.16
CA SER A 60 -4.31 -3.61 10.50
C SER A 60 -5.20 -2.37 10.41
N GLU A 61 -6.51 -2.57 10.23
CA GLU A 61 -7.50 -1.50 10.24
C GLU A 61 -7.46 -0.69 11.53
N GLU A 62 -7.36 -1.36 12.67
CA GLU A 62 -7.23 -0.69 13.98
C GLU A 62 -6.05 0.27 14.02
N MET A 63 -4.95 -0.05 13.34
CA MET A 63 -3.79 0.84 13.24
C MET A 63 -4.03 1.96 12.24
N GLN A 64 -4.74 1.69 11.13
CA GLN A 64 -5.09 2.72 10.15
C GLN A 64 -5.99 3.80 10.76
N ASP A 65 -6.99 3.40 11.55
CA ASP A 65 -7.93 4.31 12.21
C ASP A 65 -7.25 5.28 13.21
N ARG A 66 -6.03 4.98 13.63
CA ARG A 66 -5.26 5.84 14.52
C ARG A 66 -4.64 7.05 13.82
N TYR A 67 -4.61 7.05 12.49
CA TYR A 67 -4.07 8.15 11.69
C TYR A 67 -5.21 8.81 10.89
N PRO A 68 -5.22 10.14 10.75
CA PRO A 68 -6.19 10.81 9.90
C PRO A 68 -6.09 10.30 8.46
N ASN A 69 -7.24 10.09 7.82
CA ASN A 69 -7.30 9.72 6.40
C ASN A 69 -7.20 10.94 5.47
N LEU A 70 -7.25 12.15 6.04
CA LEU A 70 -7.24 13.41 5.31
C LEU A 70 -6.42 14.44 6.10
N TYR A 71 -5.52 15.11 5.39
CA TYR A 71 -4.64 16.16 5.92
C TYR A 71 -4.77 17.42 5.06
N SER A 72 -4.73 18.61 5.66
CA SER A 72 -4.43 19.81 4.90
C SER A 72 -2.94 19.79 4.51
N LEU A 73 -2.61 20.23 3.29
CA LEU A 73 -1.21 20.33 2.87
C LEU A 73 -0.40 21.28 3.79
N ASP A 74 -1.07 22.23 4.45
CA ASP A 74 -0.42 23.18 5.36
C ASP A 74 -0.09 22.57 6.73
N GLU A 75 -0.67 21.44 7.07
CA GLU A 75 -0.38 20.76 8.32
C GLU A 75 1.06 20.26 8.38
N LYS A 76 1.59 20.21 9.62
CA LYS A 76 2.93 19.70 9.90
C LYS A 76 2.90 18.17 10.03
N PHE A 77 2.88 17.51 8.87
CA PHE A 77 3.02 16.07 8.73
C PHE A 77 4.15 15.74 7.75
N PRO A 78 4.86 14.63 7.95
CA PRO A 78 5.94 14.21 7.04
C PRO A 78 5.49 14.12 5.57
N LEU A 79 4.28 13.65 5.31
CA LEU A 79 3.67 13.57 3.98
C LEU A 79 3.55 14.96 3.33
N CYS A 80 3.00 15.91 4.09
CA CYS A 80 2.81 17.28 3.63
C CYS A 80 4.16 17.98 3.37
N ASP A 81 5.14 17.74 4.25
CA ASP A 81 6.48 18.28 4.08
C ASP A 81 7.19 17.66 2.88
N ALA A 82 7.06 16.35 2.62
CA ALA A 82 7.62 15.71 1.43
C ALA A 82 7.04 16.31 0.15
N ILE A 83 5.72 16.54 0.09
CA ILE A 83 5.04 17.18 -1.05
C ILE A 83 5.53 18.63 -1.23
N LYS A 84 5.49 19.44 -0.17
CA LYS A 84 5.85 20.88 -0.22
C LYS A 84 7.31 21.10 -0.57
N THR A 85 8.21 20.36 0.05
CA THR A 85 9.66 20.54 -0.13
C THR A 85 10.20 19.79 -1.32
N ARG A 86 9.44 18.83 -1.87
CA ARG A 86 9.85 17.94 -2.96
C ARG A 86 11.10 17.12 -2.60
N ARG A 87 11.26 16.82 -1.33
CA ARG A 87 12.39 16.08 -0.76
C ARG A 87 11.90 14.87 0.02
N VAL A 88 12.78 13.90 0.16
CA VAL A 88 12.56 12.77 1.04
C VAL A 88 12.55 13.26 2.48
N VAL A 89 11.52 12.91 3.25
CA VAL A 89 11.49 13.03 4.70
C VAL A 89 11.97 11.71 5.26
N TRP A 90 12.93 11.77 6.17
CA TRP A 90 13.62 10.62 6.73
C TRP A 90 13.68 10.71 8.24
N ILE A 91 13.06 9.74 8.92
CA ILE A 91 12.99 9.69 10.37
C ILE A 91 13.48 8.30 10.81
N ASN A 92 14.65 8.24 11.43
CA ASN A 92 15.28 7.01 11.94
C ASN A 92 15.32 6.95 13.48
N THR A 93 14.49 7.77 14.13
CA THR A 93 14.41 7.87 15.60
C THR A 93 13.25 7.11 16.19
N LEU A 94 12.49 6.34 15.37
CA LEU A 94 11.37 5.58 15.90
C LEU A 94 11.82 4.62 17.02
N PRO A 95 11.02 4.46 18.06
CA PRO A 95 9.59 4.85 18.16
C PRO A 95 9.34 6.30 18.62
N VAL A 96 10.32 7.18 18.61
CA VAL A 96 10.15 8.58 18.99
C VAL A 96 9.97 9.45 17.76
N TRP A 97 8.78 10.05 17.61
CA TRP A 97 8.53 11.01 16.56
C TRP A 97 9.25 12.33 16.83
N PRO A 98 9.85 12.96 15.81
CA PRO A 98 10.46 14.29 15.96
C PRO A 98 9.44 15.33 16.42
N THR A 99 9.90 16.27 17.28
CA THR A 99 9.05 17.35 17.82
C THR A 99 8.54 18.33 16.78
N GLU A 100 9.15 18.37 15.62
CA GLU A 100 8.66 19.14 14.45
C GLU A 100 7.34 18.63 13.88
N TYR A 101 6.94 17.40 14.22
CA TYR A 101 5.63 16.81 13.86
C TYR A 101 4.75 16.63 15.12
N PRO A 102 4.26 17.71 15.73
CA PRO A 102 3.58 17.66 17.02
C PRO A 102 2.32 16.79 17.01
N ALA A 103 1.66 16.67 15.86
CA ALA A 103 0.48 15.81 15.72
C ALA A 103 0.82 14.30 15.78
N LEU A 104 2.08 13.92 15.66
CA LEU A 104 2.56 12.54 15.77
C LEU A 104 3.18 12.24 17.14
N VAL A 105 3.62 13.28 17.87
CA VAL A 105 4.24 13.10 19.18
C VAL A 105 3.24 12.43 20.14
N GLY A 106 3.69 11.35 20.78
CA GLY A 106 2.86 10.57 21.71
C GLY A 106 1.87 9.60 21.03
N ARG A 107 1.78 9.58 19.70
CA ARG A 107 1.01 8.54 19.01
C ARG A 107 1.73 7.20 19.05
N PRO A 108 1.00 6.09 19.18
CA PRO A 108 1.59 4.77 19.07
C PRO A 108 2.30 4.63 17.72
N VAL A 109 3.54 4.21 17.77
CA VAL A 109 4.29 3.86 16.56
C VAL A 109 3.96 2.44 16.15
N ILE A 110 4.06 2.16 14.87
CA ILE A 110 3.92 0.82 14.31
C ILE A 110 4.93 -0.11 14.99
N PRO A 111 4.48 -1.25 15.55
CA PRO A 111 5.37 -2.18 16.21
C PRO A 111 6.55 -2.57 15.33
N HIS A 112 7.73 -2.60 15.89
CA HIS A 112 9.01 -2.96 15.26
C HIS A 112 9.55 -1.94 14.24
N ALA A 113 8.82 -0.90 13.85
CA ALA A 113 9.34 0.12 12.95
C ALA A 113 10.46 0.92 13.64
N LYS A 114 11.59 1.05 12.95
CA LYS A 114 12.75 1.85 13.39
C LYS A 114 12.96 3.08 12.49
N THR A 115 12.59 2.99 11.24
CA THR A 115 12.71 4.08 10.27
C THR A 115 11.37 4.34 9.59
N PHE A 116 11.02 5.62 9.46
CA PHE A 116 9.94 6.09 8.59
C PHE A 116 10.54 6.91 7.46
N ILE A 117 10.10 6.63 6.24
CA ILE A 117 10.53 7.33 5.04
C ILE A 117 9.29 7.79 4.29
N CYS A 118 9.31 9.03 3.84
CA CYS A 118 8.27 9.57 2.97
C CYS A 118 8.90 10.36 1.82
N PHE A 119 8.42 10.13 0.60
CA PHE A 119 8.91 10.83 -0.58
C PHE A 119 7.78 11.24 -1.51
N PRO A 120 7.94 12.35 -2.24
CA PRO A 120 6.93 12.81 -3.17
C PRO A 120 6.85 11.90 -4.40
N ILE A 121 5.65 11.70 -4.92
CA ILE A 121 5.39 11.18 -6.26
C ILE A 121 5.11 12.38 -7.16
N GLU A 122 5.92 12.56 -8.18
CA GLU A 122 5.84 13.71 -9.09
C GLU A 122 5.44 13.29 -10.50
N LYS A 123 4.50 14.02 -11.07
CA LYS A 123 4.12 13.94 -12.48
C LYS A 123 4.54 15.20 -13.20
N SER A 124 5.39 15.07 -14.23
CA SER A 124 5.90 16.22 -14.99
C SER A 124 6.47 17.32 -14.10
N GLY A 125 7.18 16.93 -13.04
CA GLY A 125 7.79 17.84 -12.09
C GLY A 125 6.80 18.49 -11.08
N THR A 126 5.55 18.06 -11.03
CA THR A 126 4.56 18.54 -10.06
C THR A 126 4.21 17.41 -9.10
N PRO A 127 4.30 17.63 -7.77
CA PRO A 127 3.86 16.62 -6.81
C PRO A 127 2.37 16.33 -6.96
N VAL A 128 2.04 15.04 -7.08
CA VAL A 128 0.65 14.55 -7.18
C VAL A 128 0.26 13.68 -6.00
N ALA A 129 1.25 13.14 -5.31
CA ALA A 129 1.05 12.27 -4.15
C ALA A 129 2.31 12.23 -3.28
N ALA A 130 2.21 11.59 -2.12
CA ALA A 130 3.33 11.15 -1.31
C ALA A 130 3.26 9.65 -1.07
N PHE A 131 4.42 8.99 -1.09
CA PHE A 131 4.58 7.60 -0.71
C PHE A 131 5.27 7.52 0.65
N GLY A 132 4.65 6.86 1.60
CA GLY A 132 5.21 6.64 2.93
C GLY A 132 5.49 5.15 3.16
N LEU A 133 6.55 4.86 3.91
CA LEU A 133 6.90 3.50 4.28
C LEU A 133 7.53 3.42 5.67
N PHE A 134 7.34 2.28 6.34
CA PHE A 134 7.98 1.96 7.59
C PHE A 134 8.91 0.77 7.39
N CYS A 135 10.14 0.89 7.90
CA CYS A 135 11.16 -0.15 7.86
C CYS A 135 11.43 -0.67 9.28
N ASN A 136 11.66 -1.98 9.41
CA ASN A 136 11.95 -2.62 10.69
C ASN A 136 13.41 -2.42 11.14
N GLU A 137 14.28 -1.96 10.23
CA GLU A 137 15.66 -1.64 10.53
C GLU A 137 15.93 -0.14 10.49
N ILE A 138 17.03 0.27 11.13
CA ILE A 138 17.55 1.64 11.00
C ILE A 138 18.22 1.73 9.64
N ILE A 139 17.63 2.55 8.79
CA ILE A 139 18.14 2.78 7.44
C ILE A 139 18.83 4.14 7.41
N GLU A 140 20.05 4.18 6.94
CA GLU A 140 20.79 5.44 6.74
C GLU A 140 20.54 5.97 5.33
N LEU A 141 20.15 7.25 5.26
CA LEU A 141 19.95 7.91 3.97
C LEU A 141 21.30 8.01 3.22
N ASN A 142 21.29 7.51 2.01
CA ASN A 142 22.39 7.66 1.06
C ASN A 142 21.84 7.86 -0.34
N THR A 143 22.69 8.33 -1.25
CA THR A 143 22.32 8.65 -2.64
C THR A 143 21.73 7.47 -3.40
N ASP A 144 22.19 6.25 -3.15
CA ASP A 144 21.71 5.05 -3.83
C ASP A 144 20.27 4.72 -3.43
N ILE A 145 19.96 4.79 -2.12
CA ILE A 145 18.60 4.57 -1.62
C ILE A 145 17.67 5.69 -2.08
N GLU A 146 18.10 6.94 -2.02
CA GLU A 146 17.30 8.07 -2.50
C GLU A 146 16.95 7.93 -3.99
N THR A 147 17.94 7.56 -4.80
CA THR A 147 17.75 7.31 -6.24
C THR A 147 16.80 6.14 -6.48
N PHE A 148 16.92 5.08 -5.68
CA PHE A 148 16.05 3.92 -5.75
C PHE A 148 14.58 4.29 -5.43
N LEU A 149 14.36 4.99 -4.32
CA LEU A 149 13.01 5.43 -3.93
C LEU A 149 12.40 6.39 -4.96
N LYS A 150 13.20 7.30 -5.50
CA LYS A 150 12.78 8.19 -6.58
C LYS A 150 12.38 7.43 -7.84
N SER A 151 13.09 6.36 -8.18
CA SER A 151 12.74 5.50 -9.31
C SER A 151 11.39 4.82 -9.11
N ILE A 152 11.12 4.33 -7.89
CA ILE A 152 9.80 3.77 -7.52
C ILE A 152 8.71 4.84 -7.65
N GLY A 153 8.94 6.04 -7.12
CA GLY A 153 8.00 7.17 -7.23
C GLY A 153 7.67 7.52 -8.67
N ASN A 154 8.68 7.55 -9.56
CA ASN A 154 8.48 7.81 -10.99
C ASN A 154 7.65 6.71 -11.67
N LEU A 155 7.89 5.44 -11.35
CA LEU A 155 7.10 4.32 -11.88
C LEU A 155 5.65 4.38 -11.41
N LEU A 156 5.41 4.69 -10.14
CA LEU A 156 4.07 4.91 -9.60
C LEU A 156 3.36 6.09 -10.26
N ALA A 157 4.09 7.19 -10.50
CA ALA A 157 3.55 8.35 -11.21
C ALA A 157 3.11 8.01 -12.64
N MET A 158 3.91 7.23 -13.35
CA MET A 158 3.58 6.75 -14.69
C MET A 158 2.40 5.77 -14.67
N TYR A 159 2.33 4.90 -13.70
CA TYR A 159 1.33 3.84 -13.66
C TYR A 159 -0.06 4.35 -13.22
N PHE A 160 -0.13 5.12 -12.13
CA PHE A 160 -1.41 5.56 -11.54
C PHE A 160 -1.84 6.97 -11.94
N PHE A 161 -0.87 7.85 -12.23
CA PHE A 161 -1.15 9.27 -12.46
C PHE A 161 -0.90 9.73 -13.90
N SER A 162 -0.73 8.82 -14.87
CA SER A 162 -0.58 9.19 -16.28
C SER A 162 -1.90 9.65 -16.91
N SER A 163 -1.79 10.56 -17.90
CA SER A 163 -2.91 11.34 -18.44
C SER A 163 -3.93 10.56 -19.30
N THR A 164 -3.76 9.27 -19.49
CA THR A 164 -4.65 8.44 -20.31
C THR A 164 -6.00 8.14 -19.64
N HIS A 165 -6.18 8.59 -18.40
CA HIS A 165 -7.45 8.51 -17.66
C HIS A 165 -8.11 9.89 -17.44
N GLN A 166 -7.86 10.87 -18.33
CA GLN A 166 -8.61 12.12 -18.33
C GLN A 166 -9.89 11.98 -19.15
N GLU A 167 -10.98 12.31 -18.48
CA GLU A 167 -12.36 12.51 -18.92
C GLU A 167 -13.32 11.33 -18.73
N SER A 168 -13.46 10.91 -17.50
CA SER A 168 -14.78 10.55 -16.98
C SER A 168 -14.80 10.83 -15.48
N THR A 169 -15.50 11.92 -15.11
CA THR A 169 -16.01 12.30 -13.77
C THR A 169 -15.06 12.14 -12.58
N PRO A 170 -15.17 12.97 -11.52
CA PRO A 170 -14.37 12.86 -10.31
C PRO A 170 -14.82 11.61 -9.54
N ASN A 171 -14.48 10.46 -10.07
CA ASN A 171 -14.59 9.19 -9.40
C ASN A 171 -13.18 8.71 -9.13
N THR A 172 -12.69 9.06 -7.93
CA THR A 172 -12.02 8.15 -7.04
C THR A 172 -11.40 6.97 -7.79
N ILE A 173 -10.07 6.90 -7.84
CA ILE A 173 -9.38 5.60 -7.95
C ILE A 173 -9.67 4.85 -6.64
N HIS A 174 -10.95 4.64 -6.36
CA HIS A 174 -11.37 3.64 -5.42
C HIS A 174 -11.26 2.32 -6.17
N SER A 175 -10.54 1.39 -5.56
CA SER A 175 -10.73 -0.02 -5.85
C SER A 175 -12.19 -0.23 -6.27
N LYS A 176 -12.45 -0.90 -7.40
CA LYS A 176 -13.80 -1.29 -7.84
C LYS A 176 -14.45 -2.30 -6.88
N VAL A 177 -14.03 -2.31 -5.64
CA VAL A 177 -14.70 -3.03 -4.56
C VAL A 177 -15.50 -1.98 -3.79
N PRO A 178 -16.83 -2.00 -3.87
CA PRO A 178 -17.69 -1.06 -3.14
C PRO A 178 -17.36 -1.08 -1.65
N LYS A 179 -17.27 0.08 -1.01
CA LYS A 179 -16.97 0.20 0.43
C LYS A 179 -17.91 -0.65 1.31
N ASN A 180 -19.17 -0.80 0.92
CA ASN A 180 -20.14 -1.65 1.64
C ASN A 180 -19.83 -3.15 1.53
N TYR A 181 -19.13 -3.58 0.49
CA TYR A 181 -18.75 -4.97 0.29
C TYR A 181 -17.60 -5.38 1.22
N LEU A 182 -16.57 -4.53 1.34
CA LEU A 182 -15.51 -4.74 2.31
C LEU A 182 -16.04 -4.70 3.75
N ALA A 183 -17.09 -3.91 4.04
CA ALA A 183 -17.72 -3.91 5.35
C ALA A 183 -18.31 -5.30 5.73
N ASN A 184 -19.00 -5.96 4.82
CA ASN A 184 -19.61 -7.27 5.11
C ASN A 184 -18.57 -8.40 5.29
N ILE A 185 -17.46 -8.37 4.53
CA ILE A 185 -16.34 -9.33 4.73
C ILE A 185 -15.45 -8.91 5.90
N ARG A 186 -15.39 -7.61 6.21
CA ARG A 186 -14.72 -7.07 7.40
C ARG A 186 -15.40 -7.44 8.71
N GLU A 187 -16.72 -7.64 8.71
CA GLU A 187 -17.41 -8.25 9.86
C GLU A 187 -16.84 -9.63 10.20
N GLU A 188 -16.33 -10.37 9.22
CA GLU A 188 -15.63 -11.65 9.40
C GLU A 188 -14.13 -11.50 9.74
N LYS A 189 -13.64 -10.27 9.94
CA LYS A 189 -12.28 -9.94 10.40
C LYS A 189 -11.13 -10.51 9.54
N LEU A 190 -11.27 -10.53 8.21
CA LEU A 190 -10.14 -10.83 7.32
C LEU A 190 -9.15 -9.66 7.32
N SER A 191 -7.85 -9.96 7.35
CA SER A 191 -6.81 -8.93 7.13
C SER A 191 -6.72 -8.56 5.64
N ASP A 192 -6.17 -7.36 5.33
CA ASP A 192 -5.99 -6.91 3.94
C ASP A 192 -5.22 -7.94 3.10
N ARG A 193 -4.17 -8.52 3.68
CA ARG A 193 -3.43 -9.62 3.06
C ARG A 193 -4.32 -10.81 2.73
N GLN A 194 -5.22 -11.19 3.63
CA GLN A 194 -6.16 -12.29 3.43
C GLN A 194 -7.21 -11.95 2.37
N LEU A 195 -7.61 -10.69 2.28
CA LEU A 195 -8.50 -10.20 1.22
C LEU A 195 -7.83 -10.25 -0.15
N VAL A 196 -6.56 -9.81 -0.25
CA VAL A 196 -5.78 -9.92 -1.50
C VAL A 196 -5.65 -11.38 -1.94
N ILE A 197 -5.29 -12.28 -1.02
CA ILE A 197 -5.20 -13.72 -1.32
C ILE A 197 -6.56 -14.27 -1.77
N LEU A 198 -7.64 -13.95 -1.07
CA LEU A 198 -9.00 -14.41 -1.39
C LEU A 198 -9.46 -13.91 -2.76
N ARG A 199 -9.15 -12.68 -3.12
CA ARG A 199 -9.42 -12.13 -4.44
C ARG A 199 -8.66 -12.88 -5.53
N MET A 200 -7.33 -13.07 -5.39
CA MET A 200 -6.54 -13.84 -6.34
C MET A 200 -7.05 -15.28 -6.47
N MET A 201 -7.52 -15.86 -5.36
CA MET A 201 -8.22 -17.15 -5.39
C MET A 201 -9.50 -17.09 -6.24
N SER A 202 -10.27 -16.01 -6.20
CA SER A 202 -11.50 -15.86 -6.99
C SER A 202 -11.21 -15.63 -8.48
N GLU A 203 -10.04 -15.11 -8.81
CA GLU A 203 -9.53 -14.98 -10.17
C GLU A 203 -8.97 -16.29 -10.75
N GLY A 204 -8.93 -17.36 -9.94
CA GLY A 204 -8.48 -18.68 -10.36
C GLY A 204 -7.02 -19.01 -10.08
N ASP A 205 -6.27 -18.11 -9.46
CA ASP A 205 -4.86 -18.32 -9.14
C ASP A 205 -4.65 -19.49 -8.18
N THR A 206 -3.67 -20.34 -8.42
CA THR A 206 -3.25 -21.41 -7.50
C THR A 206 -2.47 -20.84 -6.33
N ASN A 207 -2.30 -21.62 -5.24
CA ASN A 207 -1.46 -21.17 -4.11
C ASN A 207 -0.01 -20.88 -4.55
N LEU A 208 0.50 -21.65 -5.49
CA LEU A 208 1.83 -21.43 -6.06
C LEU A 208 1.88 -20.10 -6.84
N SER A 209 0.89 -19.85 -7.71
CA SER A 209 0.80 -18.58 -8.46
C SER A 209 0.67 -17.37 -7.53
N ILE A 210 -0.16 -17.48 -6.49
CA ILE A 210 -0.31 -16.44 -5.46
C ILE A 210 1.02 -16.23 -4.71
N ALA A 211 1.70 -17.30 -4.36
CA ALA A 211 2.99 -17.25 -3.69
C ALA A 211 4.03 -16.52 -4.53
N ASP A 212 4.14 -16.89 -5.80
CA ASP A 212 5.07 -16.26 -6.75
C ASP A 212 4.75 -14.76 -6.97
N ARG A 213 3.45 -14.42 -7.10
CA ARG A 213 3.02 -13.04 -7.32
C ARG A 213 3.21 -12.15 -6.08
N LEU A 214 3.01 -12.71 -4.89
CA LEU A 214 3.11 -11.96 -3.63
C LEU A 214 4.48 -12.10 -2.95
N GLY A 215 5.38 -12.91 -3.50
CA GLY A 215 6.72 -13.10 -2.94
C GLY A 215 6.76 -13.93 -1.66
N TYR A 216 5.79 -14.83 -1.47
CA TYR A 216 5.75 -15.78 -0.36
C TYR A 216 6.16 -17.19 -0.77
N SER A 217 6.39 -18.05 0.23
CA SER A 217 6.40 -19.49 -0.01
C SER A 217 4.97 -20.01 -0.21
N GLU A 218 4.82 -21.08 -1.02
CA GLU A 218 3.52 -21.74 -1.17
C GLU A 218 2.94 -22.20 0.17
N SER A 219 3.79 -22.64 1.10
CA SER A 219 3.39 -23.03 2.45
C SER A 219 2.78 -21.88 3.24
N THR A 220 3.32 -20.67 3.09
CA THR A 220 2.78 -19.45 3.71
C THR A 220 1.40 -19.13 3.16
N ILE A 221 1.22 -19.16 1.83
CA ILE A 221 -0.10 -18.93 1.21
C ILE A 221 -1.10 -20.02 1.63
N ARG A 222 -0.67 -21.28 1.72
CA ARG A 222 -1.52 -22.37 2.21
C ARG A 222 -2.01 -22.11 3.64
N GLN A 223 -1.14 -21.66 4.54
CA GLN A 223 -1.52 -21.30 5.91
C GLN A 223 -2.52 -20.15 5.96
N GLU A 224 -2.29 -19.11 5.18
CA GLU A 224 -3.23 -17.97 5.09
C GLU A 224 -4.59 -18.42 4.50
N THR A 225 -4.59 -19.28 3.50
CA THR A 225 -5.81 -19.85 2.92
C THR A 225 -6.62 -20.61 3.98
N ILE A 226 -5.97 -21.41 4.83
CA ILE A 226 -6.63 -22.10 5.95
C ILE A 226 -7.25 -21.10 6.93
N LYS A 227 -6.53 -20.03 7.27
CA LYS A 227 -7.05 -18.96 8.15
C LYS A 227 -8.24 -18.24 7.53
N ILE A 228 -8.21 -17.97 6.22
CA ILE A 228 -9.33 -17.38 5.48
C ILE A 228 -10.56 -18.30 5.58
N PHE A 229 -10.41 -19.59 5.31
CA PHE A 229 -11.52 -20.55 5.40
C PHE A 229 -12.12 -20.62 6.80
N ALA A 230 -11.27 -20.63 7.84
CA ALA A 230 -11.71 -20.63 9.23
C ALA A 230 -12.51 -19.36 9.58
N LYS A 231 -12.03 -18.18 9.13
CA LYS A 231 -12.69 -16.90 9.37
C LYS A 231 -14.01 -16.77 8.61
N LEU A 232 -14.06 -17.24 7.37
CA LEU A 232 -15.28 -17.27 6.54
C LEU A 232 -16.22 -18.44 6.89
N GLN A 233 -15.88 -19.25 7.89
CA GLN A 233 -16.64 -20.43 8.32
C GLN A 233 -17.00 -21.34 7.15
N CYS A 234 -16.07 -21.55 6.22
CA CYS A 234 -16.30 -22.31 5.00
C CYS A 234 -15.33 -23.49 4.84
N ASN A 235 -15.78 -24.52 4.11
CA ASN A 235 -15.03 -25.75 3.90
C ASN A 235 -14.32 -25.76 2.53
N GLY A 236 -13.37 -24.84 2.33
CA GLY A 236 -12.50 -24.89 1.16
C GLY A 236 -12.69 -23.75 0.16
N ARG A 237 -11.85 -23.77 -0.87
CA ARG A 237 -11.63 -22.70 -1.83
C ARG A 237 -12.90 -22.27 -2.56
N VAL A 238 -13.64 -23.23 -3.12
CA VAL A 238 -14.84 -22.95 -3.92
C VAL A 238 -15.88 -22.18 -3.10
N LYS A 239 -16.07 -22.55 -1.84
CA LYS A 239 -17.03 -21.86 -0.99
C LYS A 239 -16.51 -20.48 -0.57
N ALA A 240 -15.23 -20.34 -0.29
CA ALA A 240 -14.61 -19.06 0.05
C ALA A 240 -14.73 -18.07 -1.11
N THR A 241 -14.40 -18.49 -2.34
CA THR A 241 -14.53 -17.65 -3.55
C THR A 241 -15.97 -17.34 -3.89
N SER A 242 -16.91 -18.27 -3.67
CA SER A 242 -18.36 -18.03 -3.83
C SER A 242 -18.85 -16.97 -2.85
N ILE A 243 -18.46 -17.02 -1.57
CA ILE A 243 -18.81 -15.99 -0.57
C ILE A 243 -18.26 -14.64 -1.04
N PHE A 244 -17.03 -14.61 -1.55
CA PHE A 244 -16.40 -13.42 -2.06
C PHE A 244 -17.14 -12.83 -3.28
N LEU A 245 -17.50 -13.65 -4.25
CA LEU A 245 -18.19 -13.23 -5.48
C LEU A 245 -19.66 -12.83 -5.22
N ASN A 246 -20.40 -13.60 -4.41
CA ASN A 246 -21.80 -13.28 -4.07
C ASN A 246 -21.93 -11.98 -3.28
N GLY A 247 -20.92 -11.63 -2.49
CA GLY A 247 -20.85 -10.32 -1.86
C GLY A 247 -20.69 -9.20 -2.89
N LEU A 248 -20.07 -9.46 -4.06
CA LEU A 248 -19.98 -8.50 -5.19
C LEU A 248 -21.31 -8.34 -5.94
N GLU A 249 -22.10 -9.40 -6.11
CA GLU A 249 -23.35 -9.41 -6.88
C GLU A 249 -24.53 -8.75 -6.13
N ASN A 250 -24.54 -8.76 -4.81
CA ASN A 250 -25.62 -8.15 -3.99
C ASN A 250 -25.58 -6.61 -3.91
N ILE A 251 -24.78 -5.97 -4.75
CA ILE A 251 -24.55 -4.51 -4.79
C ILE A 251 -24.92 -3.92 -6.17
N GLY A 252 -25.53 -4.73 -7.07
CA GLY A 252 -26.02 -4.32 -8.37
C GLY A 252 -27.44 -3.77 -8.34
#